data_c6eafd9e4a2aad673d00d5050afbb2f5
#
_entry.id   c6eafd9e4a2aad673d00d5050afbb2f5
#
_cell.length_a   1.000
_cell.length_b   1.000
_cell.length_c   1.000
_cell.angle_alpha   90.00
_cell.angle_beta   90.00
_cell.angle_gamma   90.00
#
_symmetry.space_group_name_H-M   'P 1'
#
loop_
_entity.id
_entity.type
_entity.pdbx_description
1 polymer ?
#
loop_
_entity_poly.entity_id
_entity_poly.type
_entity_poly.pdbx_seq_one_letter_code
_entity_poly.pdbx_strand_id
1 'polypeptide(L)'
;DNKKFVVQDANQFLKESGELFDLIVLDTYSSRHIIPLDLVTVEYFARVKARSAPDGAVVMNIVGSPSFSSPLSQKIDNTIRRVFPFPLGRQVIGSFDGWCRRGCPDRNLMYVWYNLPENSDVYTINKNSAFYD
;
A
#
# COMPACT_ATOMS: atom_id res chain seq x y z
N ASP A 1 25.85 9.39 8.77
CA ASP A 1 24.40 9.21 8.86
C ASP A 1 23.76 9.84 7.62
N ASN A 2 23.31 9.01 6.67
CA ASN A 2 22.80 9.46 5.36
C ASN A 2 21.29 9.78 5.39
N LYS A 3 20.78 10.27 6.50
CA LYS A 3 19.37 10.65 6.64
C LYS A 3 19.15 12.07 6.11
N LYS A 4 18.19 12.20 5.22
CA LYS A 4 17.70 13.49 4.70
C LYS A 4 16.25 13.67 5.14
N PHE A 5 15.99 14.78 5.82
CA PHE A 5 14.63 15.18 6.18
C PHE A 5 14.14 16.26 5.22
N VAL A 6 12.96 16.06 4.65
CA VAL A 6 12.32 17.02 3.75
C VAL A 6 10.96 17.38 4.35
N VAL A 7 10.75 18.65 4.64
CA VAL A 7 9.46 19.16 5.12
C VAL A 7 8.72 19.75 3.92
N GLN A 8 7.86 18.92 3.31
CA GLN A 8 7.13 19.25 2.09
C GLN A 8 5.87 18.41 1.99
N ASP A 9 4.87 18.88 1.28
CA ASP A 9 3.73 18.07 0.89
C ASP A 9 4.17 16.85 0.08
N ALA A 10 3.68 15.66 0.45
CA ALA A 10 4.11 14.40 -0.16
C ALA A 10 3.82 14.33 -1.67
N ASN A 11 2.69 14.87 -2.09
CA ASN A 11 2.30 14.89 -3.49
C ASN A 11 3.21 15.81 -4.32
N GLN A 12 3.58 16.96 -3.73
CA GLN A 12 4.52 17.91 -4.33
C GLN A 12 5.93 17.29 -4.42
N PHE A 13 6.39 16.66 -3.33
CA PHE A 13 7.68 15.96 -3.32
C PHE A 13 7.77 14.92 -4.44
N LEU A 14 6.74 14.07 -4.60
CA LEU A 14 6.71 13.03 -5.62
C LEU A 14 6.68 13.60 -7.06
N LYS A 15 6.11 14.79 -7.25
CA LYS A 15 6.12 15.48 -8.55
C LYS A 15 7.52 16.01 -8.91
N GLU A 16 8.20 16.58 -7.93
CA GLU A 16 9.47 17.28 -8.13
C GLU A 16 10.68 16.34 -8.05
N SER A 17 10.57 15.27 -7.27
CA SER A 17 11.65 14.29 -7.14
C SER A 17 11.86 13.53 -8.45
N GLY A 18 13.10 13.49 -8.93
CA GLY A 18 13.55 12.61 -10.00
C GLY A 18 14.09 11.27 -9.51
N GLU A 19 14.17 11.09 -8.19
CA GLU A 19 14.79 9.91 -7.56
C GLU A 19 13.87 8.69 -7.62
N LEU A 20 14.47 7.50 -7.72
CA LEU A 20 13.81 6.21 -7.54
C LEU A 20 14.22 5.65 -6.18
N PHE A 21 13.29 4.98 -5.52
CA PHE A 21 13.48 4.45 -4.17
C PHE A 21 13.28 2.94 -4.16
N ASP A 22 14.19 2.23 -3.50
CA ASP A 22 14.09 0.77 -3.30
C ASP A 22 12.95 0.40 -2.34
N LEU A 23 12.62 1.31 -1.42
CA LEU A 23 11.52 1.16 -0.49
C LEU A 23 10.79 2.50 -0.32
N ILE A 24 9.49 2.48 -0.52
CA ILE A 24 8.61 3.60 -0.20
C ILE A 24 7.63 3.16 0.89
N VAL A 25 7.59 3.88 2.00
CA VAL A 25 6.64 3.64 3.07
C VAL A 25 5.66 4.81 3.14
N LEU A 26 4.39 4.52 2.95
CA LEU A 26 3.30 5.47 3.07
C LEU A 26 2.61 5.28 4.42
N ASP A 27 2.85 6.22 5.32
CA ASP A 27 2.24 6.27 6.66
C ASP A 27 1.74 7.69 6.92
N THR A 28 0.81 8.13 6.08
CA THR A 28 0.36 9.52 6.00
C THR A 28 -0.98 9.70 6.70
N TYR A 29 -0.92 10.18 7.95
CA TYR A 29 -2.10 10.50 8.73
C TYR A 29 -2.11 11.97 9.14
N SER A 30 -3.29 12.57 9.15
CA SER A 30 -3.54 13.80 9.85
C SER A 30 -3.76 13.55 11.35
N SER A 31 -3.81 14.62 12.15
CA SER A 31 -3.88 14.61 13.62
C SER A 31 -5.06 13.84 14.25
N ARG A 32 -5.92 13.18 13.49
CA ARG A 32 -7.08 12.40 13.97
C ARG A 32 -7.23 11.04 13.24
N HIS A 33 -6.15 10.42 12.81
CA HIS A 33 -6.18 9.16 12.04
C HIS A 33 -6.99 9.26 10.73
N ILE A 34 -7.13 10.48 10.19
CA ILE A 34 -7.81 10.72 8.92
C ILE A 34 -6.74 10.78 7.83
N ILE A 35 -6.88 9.97 6.81
CA ILE A 35 -6.03 10.05 5.63
C ILE A 35 -6.50 11.24 4.79
N PRO A 36 -5.61 12.18 4.42
CA PRO A 36 -5.96 13.23 3.46
C PRO A 36 -6.45 12.62 2.15
N LEU A 37 -7.60 13.07 1.65
CA LEU A 37 -8.24 12.46 0.47
C LEU A 37 -7.41 12.56 -0.80
N ASP A 38 -6.57 13.56 -0.93
CA ASP A 38 -5.63 13.77 -2.03
C ASP A 38 -4.48 12.74 -2.05
N LEU A 39 -4.22 12.10 -0.90
CA LEU A 39 -3.21 11.03 -0.75
C LEU A 39 -3.80 9.60 -0.92
N VAL A 40 -5.05 9.48 -1.36
CA VAL A 40 -5.69 8.18 -1.67
C VAL A 40 -6.33 8.17 -3.05
N THR A 41 -5.79 8.97 -3.96
CA THR A 41 -6.24 9.06 -5.36
C THR A 41 -5.43 8.16 -6.29
N VAL A 42 -5.99 7.82 -7.43
CA VAL A 42 -5.28 7.08 -8.49
C VAL A 42 -4.01 7.83 -8.91
N GLU A 43 -4.10 9.15 -9.04
CA GLU A 43 -3.00 10.01 -9.46
C GLU A 43 -1.86 10.03 -8.44
N TYR A 44 -2.18 10.09 -7.15
CA TYR A 44 -1.18 10.02 -6.09
C TYR A 44 -0.46 8.67 -6.09
N PHE A 45 -1.20 7.57 -6.07
CA PHE A 45 -0.63 6.23 -6.09
C PHE A 45 0.15 5.95 -7.37
N ALA A 46 -0.28 6.48 -8.51
CA ALA A 46 0.49 6.37 -9.75
C ALA A 46 1.85 7.07 -9.67
N ARG A 47 1.93 8.23 -8.99
CA ARG A 47 3.21 8.92 -8.72
C ARG A 47 4.09 8.11 -7.78
N VAL A 48 3.51 7.56 -6.71
CA VAL A 48 4.23 6.66 -5.79
C VAL A 48 4.82 5.48 -6.57
N LYS A 49 4.00 4.80 -7.37
CA LYS A 49 4.45 3.68 -8.20
C LYS A 49 5.59 4.06 -9.14
N ALA A 50 5.50 5.22 -9.78
CA ALA A 50 6.51 5.74 -10.70
C ALA A 50 7.85 6.08 -10.01
N ARG A 51 7.88 6.22 -8.69
CA ARG A 51 9.09 6.45 -7.89
C ARG A 51 9.65 5.18 -7.24
N SER A 52 9.01 4.05 -7.41
CA SER A 52 9.57 2.76 -6.98
C SER A 52 10.62 2.30 -7.99
N ALA A 53 11.82 2.01 -7.50
CA ALA A 53 12.88 1.43 -8.33
C ALA A 53 12.47 0.04 -8.85
N PRO A 54 13.08 -0.45 -9.94
CA PRO A 54 12.99 -1.86 -10.30
C PRO A 54 13.39 -2.75 -9.10
N ASP A 55 12.65 -3.81 -8.86
CA ASP A 55 12.78 -4.70 -7.69
C ASP A 55 12.53 -4.02 -6.33
N GLY A 56 12.07 -2.78 -6.32
CA GLY A 56 11.70 -2.05 -5.13
C GLY A 56 10.34 -2.46 -4.56
N ALA A 57 10.03 -1.93 -3.38
CA ALA A 57 8.77 -2.21 -2.70
C ALA A 57 8.04 -0.91 -2.28
N VAL A 58 6.72 -0.98 -2.27
CA VAL A 58 5.85 0.06 -1.68
C VAL A 58 5.05 -0.58 -0.56
N VAL A 59 5.15 0.00 0.63
CA VAL A 59 4.38 -0.41 1.82
C VAL A 59 3.43 0.72 2.18
N MET A 60 2.15 0.40 2.34
CA MET A 60 1.12 1.39 2.66
C MET A 60 0.40 0.98 3.94
N ASN A 61 0.39 1.86 4.93
CA ASN A 61 -0.40 1.69 6.14
C ASN A 61 -1.70 2.50 6.01
N ILE A 62 -2.83 1.81 5.93
CA ILE A 62 -4.16 2.40 5.79
C ILE A 62 -5.00 2.04 7.00
N VAL A 63 -5.55 3.01 7.71
CA VAL A 63 -6.52 2.76 8.77
C VAL A 63 -7.91 2.63 8.15
N GLY A 64 -8.56 1.52 8.39
CA GLY A 64 -9.87 1.27 7.83
C GLY A 64 -10.55 0.01 8.35
N SER A 65 -11.73 -0.25 7.84
CA SER A 65 -12.52 -1.42 8.20
C SER A 65 -11.84 -2.71 7.69
N PRO A 66 -11.48 -3.65 8.58
CA PRO A 66 -10.84 -4.90 8.19
C PRO A 66 -11.74 -5.80 7.35
N SER A 67 -13.05 -5.67 7.48
CA SER A 67 -14.06 -6.40 6.69
C SER A 67 -14.48 -5.64 5.44
N PHE A 68 -13.93 -4.42 5.19
CA PHE A 68 -14.36 -3.53 4.10
C PHE A 68 -15.86 -3.21 4.12
N SER A 69 -16.50 -3.25 5.28
CA SER A 69 -17.90 -2.85 5.45
C SER A 69 -18.12 -1.34 5.29
N SER A 70 -17.06 -0.55 5.47
CA SER A 70 -17.09 0.90 5.23
C SER A 70 -16.92 1.22 3.74
N PRO A 71 -17.81 2.05 3.15
CA PRO A 71 -17.67 2.50 1.75
C PRO A 71 -16.34 3.20 1.48
N LEU A 72 -15.80 3.92 2.45
CA LEU A 72 -14.49 4.58 2.32
C LEU A 72 -13.36 3.55 2.19
N SER A 73 -13.35 2.54 3.07
CA SER A 73 -12.34 1.47 3.02
C SER A 73 -12.40 0.68 1.71
N GLN A 74 -13.61 0.40 1.20
CA GLN A 74 -13.78 -0.23 -0.12
C GLN A 74 -13.22 0.65 -1.24
N LYS A 75 -13.51 1.95 -1.21
CA LYS A 75 -13.05 2.88 -2.24
C LYS A 75 -11.52 2.99 -2.26
N ILE A 76 -10.89 3.05 -1.07
CA ILE A 76 -9.43 3.09 -0.96
C ILE A 76 -8.82 1.79 -1.47
N ASP A 77 -9.32 0.63 -1.06
CA ASP A 77 -8.84 -0.69 -1.52
C ASP A 77 -8.94 -0.82 -3.06
N ASN A 78 -10.07 -0.43 -3.63
CA ASN A 78 -10.27 -0.44 -5.08
C ASN A 78 -9.29 0.51 -5.81
N THR A 79 -8.99 1.67 -5.21
CA THR A 79 -8.05 2.63 -5.78
C THR A 79 -6.63 2.08 -5.78
N ILE A 80 -6.20 1.47 -4.68
CA ILE A 80 -4.89 0.82 -4.56
C ILE A 80 -4.76 -0.29 -5.59
N ARG A 81 -5.74 -1.19 -5.68
CA ARG A 81 -5.74 -2.32 -6.63
C ARG A 81 -5.75 -1.91 -8.08
N ARG A 82 -6.33 -0.76 -8.38
CA ARG A 82 -6.32 -0.21 -9.74
C ARG A 82 -4.93 0.23 -10.19
N VAL A 83 -4.10 0.70 -9.26
CA VAL A 83 -2.75 1.24 -9.56
C VAL A 83 -1.67 0.17 -9.40
N PHE A 84 -1.77 -0.65 -8.37
CA PHE A 84 -0.78 -1.67 -8.03
C PHE A 84 -1.30 -3.05 -8.45
N PRO A 85 -0.84 -3.57 -9.60
CA PRO A 85 -1.23 -4.90 -10.04
C PRO A 85 -0.62 -5.98 -9.14
N PHE A 86 -0.97 -7.23 -9.39
CA PHE A 86 -0.30 -8.36 -8.74
C PHE A 86 1.24 -8.32 -9.01
N PRO A 87 2.09 -8.60 -8.02
CA PRO A 87 1.76 -9.08 -6.68
C PRO A 87 1.48 -7.94 -5.68
N LEU A 88 0.27 -7.90 -5.17
CA LEU A 88 -0.14 -6.99 -4.10
C LEU A 88 -0.62 -7.80 -2.89
N GLY A 89 0.13 -7.74 -1.81
CA GLY A 89 -0.24 -8.33 -0.53
C GLY A 89 -1.05 -7.35 0.33
N ARG A 90 -1.95 -7.88 1.15
CA ARG A 90 -2.69 -7.12 2.14
C ARG A 90 -2.82 -7.92 3.43
N GLN A 91 -2.53 -7.29 4.56
CA GLN A 91 -2.66 -7.89 5.88
C GLN A 91 -3.32 -6.92 6.85
N VAL A 92 -4.23 -7.40 7.67
CA VAL A 92 -4.79 -6.66 8.80
C VAL A 92 -3.83 -6.81 9.99
N ILE A 93 -3.41 -5.68 10.56
CA ILE A 93 -2.52 -5.64 11.72
C ILE A 93 -3.35 -5.44 12.98
N GLY A 94 -3.11 -6.28 13.96
CA GLY A 94 -3.80 -6.29 15.26
C GLY A 94 -4.55 -7.59 15.51
N SER A 95 -4.96 -7.81 16.79
CA SER A 95 -5.76 -8.96 17.15
C SER A 95 -7.13 -8.88 16.47
N PHE A 96 -7.40 -9.80 15.60
CA PHE A 96 -8.73 -10.03 15.06
C PHE A 96 -9.47 -10.90 16.06
N ASP A 97 -10.06 -10.28 17.08
CA ASP A 97 -11.02 -10.99 17.94
C ASP A 97 -12.22 -11.30 17.06
N GLY A 98 -12.39 -12.57 16.70
CA GLY A 98 -13.39 -13.08 15.74
C GLY A 98 -14.86 -12.80 16.07
N TRP A 99 -15.13 -11.82 16.92
CA TRP A 99 -16.42 -11.42 17.44
C TRP A 99 -16.94 -10.09 16.91
N CYS A 100 -16.38 -9.59 15.83
CA CYS A 100 -16.89 -8.37 15.21
C CYS A 100 -18.26 -8.60 14.52
N ARG A 101 -19.28 -8.90 15.27
CA ARG A 101 -20.63 -9.07 14.72
C ARG A 101 -21.35 -7.74 14.43
N ARG A 102 -20.89 -6.61 14.99
CA ARG A 102 -21.49 -5.27 14.76
C ARG A 102 -20.37 -4.23 14.81
N GLY A 103 -19.86 -3.84 13.63
CA GLY A 103 -18.96 -2.69 13.51
C GLY A 103 -17.59 -2.93 14.15
N CYS A 104 -16.72 -3.64 13.45
CA CYS A 104 -15.30 -3.71 13.83
C CYS A 104 -14.71 -2.31 13.84
N PRO A 105 -13.99 -1.92 14.91
CA PRO A 105 -13.23 -0.69 14.87
C PRO A 105 -12.21 -0.74 13.75
N ASP A 106 -11.88 0.42 13.20
CA ASP A 106 -10.85 0.53 12.19
C ASP A 106 -9.52 -0.05 12.69
N ARG A 107 -8.78 -0.66 11.79
CA ARG A 107 -7.49 -1.30 12.02
C ARG A 107 -6.47 -0.81 11.01
N ASN A 108 -5.21 -1.03 11.30
CA ASN A 108 -4.15 -0.86 10.31
C ASN A 108 -4.24 -1.97 9.27
N LEU A 109 -4.42 -1.57 8.02
CA LEU A 109 -4.40 -2.44 6.85
C LEU A 109 -3.08 -2.19 6.14
N MET A 110 -2.18 -3.16 6.18
CA MET A 110 -0.89 -3.06 5.51
C MET A 110 -1.01 -3.63 4.11
N TYR A 111 -0.70 -2.80 3.13
CA TYR A 111 -0.54 -3.22 1.74
C TYR A 111 0.96 -3.26 1.41
N VAL A 112 1.39 -4.28 0.71
CA VAL A 112 2.75 -4.42 0.21
C VAL A 112 2.70 -4.75 -1.26
N TRP A 113 3.37 -3.95 -2.06
CA TRP A 113 3.53 -4.19 -3.49
C TRP A 113 5.01 -4.21 -3.85
N TYR A 114 5.38 -5.12 -4.73
CA TYR A 114 6.73 -5.23 -5.27
C TYR A 114 6.74 -4.83 -6.74
N ASN A 115 7.67 -3.96 -7.10
CA ASN A 115 7.89 -3.52 -8.48
C ASN A 115 8.72 -4.55 -9.25
N LEU A 116 8.14 -5.71 -9.47
CA LEU A 116 8.79 -6.80 -10.20
C LEU A 116 8.59 -6.65 -11.71
N PRO A 117 9.55 -7.05 -12.53
CA PRO A 117 9.37 -7.12 -13.98
C PRO A 117 8.17 -7.98 -14.34
N GLU A 118 7.44 -7.64 -15.40
CA GLU A 118 6.24 -8.38 -15.84
C GLU A 118 6.49 -9.88 -16.08
N ASN A 119 7.73 -10.25 -16.41
CA ASN A 119 8.18 -11.63 -16.62
C ASN A 119 9.04 -12.18 -15.48
N SER A 120 9.05 -11.53 -14.31
CA SER A 120 9.77 -12.07 -13.17
C SER A 120 9.16 -13.41 -12.76
N ASP A 121 10.03 -14.37 -12.44
CA ASP A 121 9.64 -15.67 -11.92
C ASP A 121 9.04 -15.51 -10.51
N VAL A 122 7.87 -14.87 -10.44
CA VAL A 122 7.07 -14.89 -9.23
C VAL A 122 6.55 -16.31 -9.00
N TYR A 123 6.66 -16.78 -7.77
CA TYR A 123 5.99 -18.02 -7.39
C TYR A 123 4.48 -17.84 -7.56
N THR A 124 3.96 -18.35 -8.67
CA THR A 124 2.51 -18.50 -8.82
C THR A 124 2.09 -19.83 -8.22
N ILE A 125 0.82 -19.98 -7.85
CA ILE A 125 0.26 -21.25 -7.37
C ILE A 125 0.60 -22.40 -8.35
N ASN A 126 0.64 -22.12 -9.63
CA ASN A 126 0.99 -23.11 -10.67
C ASN A 126 2.48 -23.45 -10.73
N LYS A 127 3.36 -22.61 -10.18
CA LYS A 127 4.81 -22.89 -10.10
C LYS A 127 5.22 -23.49 -8.77
N ASN A 128 4.35 -23.51 -7.77
CA ASN A 128 4.59 -24.16 -6.49
C ASN A 128 4.44 -25.70 -6.55
N SER A 129 4.03 -26.27 -7.66
CA SER A 129 3.97 -27.71 -7.84
C SER A 129 5.33 -28.40 -7.62
N ALA A 130 6.44 -27.68 -7.86
CA ALA A 130 7.79 -28.19 -7.60
C ALA A 130 8.11 -28.44 -6.11
N PHE A 131 7.29 -27.91 -5.18
CA PHE A 131 7.46 -28.16 -3.75
C PHE A 131 6.59 -29.33 -3.23
N TYR A 132 5.77 -29.93 -4.08
CA TYR A 132 4.85 -31.03 -3.72
C TYR A 132 5.19 -32.35 -4.44
N ASP A 133 6.27 -32.35 -5.21
CA ASP A 133 6.81 -33.58 -5.82
C ASP A 133 7.79 -34.31 -4.89
#